data_e919063c83655255ea6a89f81dc8730e
#
_entry.id   e919063c83655255ea6a89f81dc8730e
#
_cell.length_a   1.000
_cell.length_b   1.000
_cell.length_c   1.000
_cell.angle_alpha   90.00
_cell.angle_beta   90.00
_cell.angle_gamma   90.00
#
_symmetry.space_group_name_H-M   'P 1'
#
loop_
_entity.id
_entity.type
_entity.pdbx_description
1 polymer ?
#
loop_
_entity_poly.entity_id
_entity_poly.type
_entity_poly.pdbx_seq_one_letter_code
_entity_poly.pdbx_strand_id
1 'polypeptide(L)'
;MTAGLLGLSAAKCPGNMLATVVRPVRQCRGFSNQRYSSAVYFERFTELFSTRGAVVPLDEALALICHFFDDSVEPQAVLTGLDELASTITAASAVELMADLFGPGGFTGNSFEYDDPNNSLMHQVIARRLGIPITMCALAIEVGRRVDIDIVGVGMPGHFLCRTASQQDLMFFDPFHSPEPLSAEQCKKLYKHLTQIDNWSAEFLEPSSSRLMVIRVLSNLKSIYRRRSDLANLRWVMRLRSVIPEIATAETVEFAQLMRRSN
;
A
#
# COMPACT_ATOMS: atom_id res chain seq x y z
N MET A 1 -15.56 -81.88 -11.16
CA MET A 1 -16.59 -81.33 -10.21
C MET A 1 -15.93 -80.16 -9.50
N THR A 2 -16.70 -79.09 -9.37
CA THR A 2 -16.50 -77.87 -8.61
C THR A 2 -15.73 -76.70 -9.29
N ALA A 3 -16.56 -75.76 -9.61
CA ALA A 3 -16.23 -74.43 -10.15
C ALA A 3 -15.59 -73.51 -9.09
N GLY A 4 -14.62 -72.73 -9.52
CA GLY A 4 -14.07 -71.65 -8.75
C GLY A 4 -14.33 -70.30 -9.41
N LEU A 5 -15.15 -69.47 -8.74
CA LEU A 5 -15.48 -68.12 -9.17
C LEU A 5 -14.31 -67.15 -9.05
N LEU A 6 -14.02 -66.44 -10.12
CA LEU A 6 -13.12 -65.32 -10.18
C LEU A 6 -13.80 -64.08 -9.61
N GLY A 7 -13.29 -63.58 -8.47
CA GLY A 7 -13.63 -62.26 -7.90
C GLY A 7 -12.91 -61.14 -8.60
N LEU A 8 -13.61 -60.26 -9.24
CA LEU A 8 -13.11 -58.97 -9.74
C LEU A 8 -12.91 -57.99 -8.55
N SER A 9 -11.65 -57.68 -8.31
CA SER A 9 -11.24 -56.63 -7.38
C SER A 9 -11.35 -55.25 -8.06
N ALA A 10 -12.27 -54.43 -7.56
CA ALA A 10 -12.36 -53.01 -7.97
C ALA A 10 -11.19 -52.21 -7.38
N ALA A 11 -10.32 -51.72 -8.25
CA ALA A 11 -9.28 -50.79 -7.87
C ALA A 11 -9.91 -49.46 -7.45
N LYS A 12 -9.77 -49.06 -6.17
CA LYS A 12 -10.04 -47.70 -5.67
C LYS A 12 -8.95 -46.78 -6.20
N CYS A 13 -9.33 -45.77 -6.98
CA CYS A 13 -8.48 -44.63 -7.25
C CYS A 13 -8.28 -43.82 -5.96
N PRO A 14 -7.06 -43.40 -5.59
CA PRO A 14 -6.84 -42.47 -4.52
C PRO A 14 -7.25 -41.08 -4.98
N GLY A 15 -8.25 -40.50 -4.32
CA GLY A 15 -8.62 -39.10 -4.50
C GLY A 15 -7.44 -38.20 -4.13
N ASN A 16 -7.03 -37.38 -5.09
CA ASN A 16 -6.09 -36.30 -4.87
C ASN A 16 -6.80 -35.24 -3.99
N MET A 17 -6.66 -35.34 -2.66
CA MET A 17 -6.87 -34.20 -1.79
C MET A 17 -5.76 -33.18 -2.08
N LEU A 18 -6.09 -32.16 -2.84
CA LEU A 18 -5.31 -30.93 -2.87
C LEU A 18 -5.30 -30.39 -1.44
N ALA A 19 -4.22 -30.68 -0.72
CA ALA A 19 -3.93 -30.03 0.56
C ALA A 19 -3.74 -28.56 0.24
N THR A 20 -4.73 -27.74 0.61
CA THR A 20 -4.60 -26.29 0.61
C THR A 20 -3.47 -25.97 1.58
N VAL A 21 -2.30 -25.63 1.06
CA VAL A 21 -1.17 -25.18 1.87
C VAL A 21 -1.54 -23.80 2.43
N VAL A 22 -2.10 -23.79 3.63
CA VAL A 22 -2.28 -22.55 4.38
C VAL A 22 -0.90 -22.04 4.75
N ARG A 23 -0.38 -21.09 3.99
CA ARG A 23 0.88 -20.42 4.30
C ARG A 23 0.68 -19.56 5.58
N PRO A 24 1.62 -19.62 6.55
CA PRO A 24 1.53 -18.73 7.70
C PRO A 24 1.69 -17.27 7.25
N VAL A 25 0.68 -16.44 7.52
CA VAL A 25 0.76 -14.99 7.31
C VAL A 25 1.79 -14.42 8.28
N ARG A 26 2.77 -13.66 7.78
CA ARG A 26 3.74 -12.98 8.63
C ARG A 26 3.04 -11.86 9.41
N GLN A 27 2.71 -12.14 10.68
CA GLN A 27 2.13 -11.15 11.57
C GLN A 27 3.11 -10.00 11.82
N CYS A 28 2.63 -8.78 11.66
CA CYS A 28 3.38 -7.58 12.02
C CYS A 28 3.49 -7.46 13.55
N ARG A 29 4.55 -6.82 14.03
CA ARG A 29 4.64 -6.40 15.44
C ARG A 29 3.57 -5.32 15.65
N GLY A 30 2.40 -5.72 16.13
CA GLY A 30 1.26 -4.85 16.31
C GLY A 30 1.33 -4.04 17.61
N PHE A 31 0.49 -3.02 17.69
CA PHE A 31 0.18 -2.31 18.92
C PHE A 31 -0.58 -3.26 19.88
N SER A 32 -0.49 -3.03 21.19
CA SER A 32 -1.39 -3.70 22.14
C SER A 32 -2.83 -3.24 21.92
N ASN A 33 -3.84 -4.05 22.27
CA ASN A 33 -5.26 -3.71 22.17
C ASN A 33 -5.71 -2.54 23.09
N GLN A 34 -4.77 -1.77 23.62
CA GLN A 34 -5.02 -0.64 24.49
C GLN A 34 -5.12 0.64 23.66
N ARG A 35 -6.19 1.43 23.85
CA ARG A 35 -6.31 2.76 23.24
C ARG A 35 -5.27 3.70 23.83
N TYR A 36 -4.46 4.29 22.97
CA TYR A 36 -3.46 5.28 23.35
C TYR A 36 -3.93 6.69 22.91
N SER A 37 -3.38 7.70 23.56
CA SER A 37 -3.65 9.09 23.14
C SER A 37 -2.92 9.39 21.82
N SER A 38 -3.45 10.34 21.04
CA SER A 38 -2.81 10.82 19.82
C SER A 38 -1.38 11.32 20.05
N ALA A 39 -1.03 11.72 21.28
CA ALA A 39 0.34 12.11 21.65
C ALA A 39 1.30 10.91 21.57
N VAL A 40 0.92 9.74 22.09
CA VAL A 40 1.72 8.51 22.04
C VAL A 40 1.91 8.07 20.60
N TYR A 41 0.88 8.12 19.77
CA TYR A 41 0.97 7.78 18.35
C TYR A 41 1.84 8.78 17.58
N PHE A 42 1.84 10.05 17.96
CA PHE A 42 2.73 11.06 17.38
C PHE A 42 4.20 10.81 17.76
N GLU A 43 4.48 10.46 19.00
CA GLU A 43 5.83 10.04 19.43
C GLU A 43 6.27 8.82 18.62
N ARG A 44 5.41 7.80 18.50
CA ARG A 44 5.72 6.60 17.71
C ARG A 44 5.98 6.92 16.24
N PHE A 45 5.17 7.78 15.61
CA PHE A 45 5.42 8.25 14.24
C PHE A 45 6.77 8.97 14.14
N THR A 46 7.10 9.82 15.11
CA THR A 46 8.38 10.54 15.16
C THR A 46 9.56 9.58 15.27
N GLU A 47 9.45 8.54 16.09
CA GLU A 47 10.48 7.50 16.22
C GLU A 47 10.75 6.78 14.89
N LEU A 48 9.71 6.42 14.13
CA LEU A 48 9.86 5.76 12.82
C LEU A 48 10.71 6.59 11.84
N PHE A 49 10.68 7.91 11.98
CA PHE A 49 11.41 8.84 11.13
C PHE A 49 12.66 9.44 11.77
N SER A 50 13.01 9.07 13.01
CA SER A 50 14.12 9.66 13.78
C SER A 50 15.47 9.55 13.08
N THR A 51 15.73 8.45 12.37
CA THR A 51 16.99 8.23 11.64
C THR A 51 16.76 8.44 10.15
N ARG A 52 17.49 9.42 9.58
CA ARG A 52 17.43 9.73 8.15
C ARG A 52 17.85 8.52 7.33
N GLY A 53 17.07 8.17 6.30
CA GLY A 53 17.35 7.06 5.40
C GLY A 53 17.08 5.66 5.96
N ALA A 54 16.72 5.52 7.24
CA ALA A 54 16.32 4.22 7.78
C ALA A 54 15.03 3.70 7.13
N VAL A 55 14.91 2.37 7.03
CA VAL A 55 13.68 1.73 6.55
C VAL A 55 12.56 1.98 7.54
N VAL A 56 11.44 2.45 7.02
CA VAL A 56 10.21 2.68 7.80
C VAL A 56 9.24 1.54 7.49
N PRO A 57 8.65 0.87 8.51
CA PRO A 57 7.54 -0.05 8.31
C PRO A 57 6.36 0.71 7.66
N LEU A 58 6.06 0.37 6.41
CA LEU A 58 5.09 1.13 5.62
C LEU A 58 3.68 1.00 6.19
N ASP A 59 3.28 -0.21 6.55
CA ASP A 59 1.97 -0.51 7.15
C ASP A 59 1.77 0.25 8.48
N GLU A 60 2.77 0.24 9.37
CA GLU A 60 2.68 0.95 10.64
C GLU A 60 2.57 2.47 10.44
N ALA A 61 3.39 3.04 9.56
CA ALA A 61 3.33 4.47 9.26
C ALA A 61 1.98 4.88 8.66
N LEU A 62 1.41 4.07 7.75
CA LEU A 62 0.09 4.32 7.16
C LEU A 62 -1.04 4.14 8.19
N ALA A 63 -0.93 3.17 9.09
CA ALA A 63 -1.89 2.96 10.17
C ALA A 63 -1.91 4.15 11.15
N LEU A 64 -0.74 4.66 11.53
CA LEU A 64 -0.63 5.88 12.35
C LEU A 64 -1.23 7.10 11.64
N ILE A 65 -0.98 7.26 10.34
CA ILE A 65 -1.59 8.34 9.55
C ILE A 65 -3.11 8.25 9.62
N CYS A 66 -3.71 7.05 9.51
CA CYS A 66 -5.16 6.89 9.59
C CYS A 66 -5.73 7.47 10.90
N HIS A 67 -5.10 7.19 12.04
CA HIS A 67 -5.53 7.69 13.35
C HIS A 67 -5.55 9.23 13.44
N PHE A 68 -4.57 9.92 12.81
CA PHE A 68 -4.50 11.39 12.87
C PHE A 68 -5.59 12.10 12.08
N PHE A 69 -6.26 11.41 11.16
CA PHE A 69 -7.35 11.95 10.35
C PHE A 69 -8.72 11.37 10.72
N ASP A 70 -8.71 10.29 11.51
CA ASP A 70 -9.90 9.68 12.11
C ASP A 70 -9.49 9.08 13.47
N ASP A 71 -9.71 9.82 14.55
CA ASP A 71 -9.31 9.44 15.90
C ASP A 71 -10.10 8.24 16.47
N SER A 72 -11.16 7.84 15.80
CA SER A 72 -11.89 6.60 16.10
C SER A 72 -11.16 5.35 15.61
N VAL A 73 -10.20 5.50 14.68
CA VAL A 73 -9.43 4.40 14.09
C VAL A 73 -8.20 4.10 14.94
N GLU A 74 -8.15 2.92 15.52
CA GLU A 74 -6.95 2.42 16.17
C GLU A 74 -5.96 1.88 15.12
N PRO A 75 -4.67 2.26 15.16
CA PRO A 75 -3.67 1.78 14.20
C PRO A 75 -3.62 0.26 14.09
N GLN A 76 -3.81 -0.46 15.21
CA GLN A 76 -3.86 -1.92 15.21
C GLN A 76 -5.01 -2.47 14.34
N ALA A 77 -6.15 -1.80 14.28
CA ALA A 77 -7.26 -2.25 13.45
C ALA A 77 -6.91 -2.20 11.95
N VAL A 78 -6.11 -1.21 11.53
CA VAL A 78 -5.63 -1.12 10.14
C VAL A 78 -4.68 -2.27 9.82
N LEU A 79 -3.76 -2.60 10.73
CA LEU A 79 -2.84 -3.74 10.57
C LEU A 79 -3.61 -5.06 10.51
N THR A 80 -4.57 -5.25 11.40
CA THR A 80 -5.45 -6.43 11.39
C THR A 80 -6.22 -6.55 10.07
N GLY A 81 -6.76 -5.45 9.54
CA GLY A 81 -7.44 -5.44 8.24
C GLY A 81 -6.53 -5.87 7.08
N LEU A 82 -5.23 -5.50 7.12
CA LEU A 82 -4.24 -5.97 6.16
C LEU A 82 -3.94 -7.48 6.33
N ASP A 83 -3.85 -7.95 7.58
CA ASP A 83 -3.61 -9.36 7.89
C ASP A 83 -4.81 -10.22 7.45
N GLU A 84 -6.04 -9.78 7.73
CA GLU A 84 -7.27 -10.42 7.29
C GLU A 84 -7.34 -10.49 5.75
N LEU A 85 -7.06 -9.39 5.07
CA LEU A 85 -7.02 -9.35 3.60
C LEU A 85 -5.99 -10.35 3.07
N ALA A 86 -4.77 -10.35 3.62
CA ALA A 86 -3.71 -11.28 3.22
C ALA A 86 -4.12 -12.74 3.43
N SER A 87 -4.91 -13.05 4.47
CA SER A 87 -5.40 -14.42 4.72
C SER A 87 -6.33 -14.95 3.65
N THR A 88 -6.93 -14.07 2.83
CA THR A 88 -7.80 -14.45 1.71
C THR A 88 -7.04 -14.66 0.40
N ILE A 89 -5.77 -14.25 0.34
CA ILE A 89 -4.93 -14.35 -0.87
C ILE A 89 -4.38 -15.76 -1.01
N THR A 90 -4.52 -16.32 -2.21
CA THR A 90 -3.98 -17.65 -2.57
C THR A 90 -2.86 -17.58 -3.59
N ALA A 91 -2.51 -16.38 -4.03
CA ALA A 91 -1.49 -16.10 -5.04
C ALA A 91 -0.13 -16.74 -4.70
N ALA A 92 0.53 -17.28 -5.71
CA ALA A 92 1.90 -17.81 -5.65
C ALA A 92 2.90 -16.95 -6.45
N SER A 93 2.41 -15.93 -7.14
CA SER A 93 3.20 -15.02 -7.98
C SER A 93 2.68 -13.58 -7.86
N ALA A 94 3.51 -12.62 -8.31
CA ALA A 94 3.10 -11.21 -8.36
C ALA A 94 1.88 -10.98 -9.27
N VAL A 95 1.80 -11.68 -10.39
CA VAL A 95 0.67 -11.57 -11.33
C VAL A 95 -0.62 -12.06 -10.68
N GLU A 96 -0.56 -13.20 -10.01
CA GLU A 96 -1.73 -13.73 -9.28
C GLU A 96 -2.12 -12.82 -8.12
N LEU A 97 -1.15 -12.25 -7.38
CA LEU A 97 -1.42 -11.28 -6.32
C LEU A 97 -2.17 -10.05 -6.85
N MET A 98 -1.73 -9.51 -8.00
CA MET A 98 -2.43 -8.38 -8.63
C MET A 98 -3.83 -8.76 -9.08
N ALA A 99 -4.00 -9.96 -9.64
CA ALA A 99 -5.32 -10.47 -10.06
C ALA A 99 -6.26 -10.68 -8.86
N ASP A 100 -5.76 -11.24 -7.73
CA ASP A 100 -6.55 -11.45 -6.51
C ASP A 100 -6.98 -10.12 -5.88
N LEU A 101 -6.08 -9.12 -5.84
CA LEU A 101 -6.37 -7.83 -5.21
C LEU A 101 -7.18 -6.89 -6.10
N PHE A 102 -6.86 -6.79 -7.39
CA PHE A 102 -7.34 -5.75 -8.29
C PHE A 102 -8.13 -6.27 -9.49
N GLY A 103 -8.37 -7.57 -9.54
CA GLY A 103 -9.24 -8.20 -10.53
C GLY A 103 -10.73 -7.91 -10.31
N PRO A 104 -11.62 -8.56 -11.06
CA PRO A 104 -13.06 -8.31 -10.98
C PRO A 104 -13.61 -8.45 -9.55
N GLY A 105 -14.24 -7.38 -9.03
CA GLY A 105 -14.76 -7.33 -7.65
C GLY A 105 -13.72 -7.03 -6.58
N GLY A 106 -12.45 -6.81 -6.96
CA GLY A 106 -11.37 -6.38 -6.09
C GLY A 106 -11.33 -4.87 -5.83
N PHE A 107 -10.14 -4.38 -5.51
CA PHE A 107 -9.89 -2.95 -5.32
C PHE A 107 -9.81 -2.24 -6.67
N THR A 108 -10.26 -0.99 -6.72
CA THR A 108 -10.32 -0.19 -7.96
C THR A 108 -9.81 1.21 -7.72
N GLY A 109 -9.11 1.80 -8.70
CA GLY A 109 -8.69 3.19 -8.67
C GLY A 109 -9.89 4.14 -8.68
N ASN A 110 -9.92 5.10 -7.73
CA ASN A 110 -10.97 6.12 -7.69
C ASN A 110 -10.61 7.29 -8.63
N SER A 111 -10.86 7.11 -9.91
CA SER A 111 -10.65 8.17 -10.91
C SER A 111 -11.76 9.24 -10.88
N PHE A 112 -12.93 8.91 -10.37
CA PHE A 112 -14.09 9.81 -10.33
C PHE A 112 -13.96 10.88 -9.23
N GLU A 113 -13.53 10.47 -8.03
CA GLU A 113 -13.28 11.35 -6.89
C GLU A 113 -11.81 11.24 -6.45
N TYR A 114 -10.89 11.53 -7.37
CA TYR A 114 -9.45 11.38 -7.13
C TYR A 114 -8.97 12.17 -5.91
N ASP A 115 -9.53 13.38 -5.70
CA ASP A 115 -9.20 14.30 -4.61
C ASP A 115 -9.98 14.04 -3.31
N ASP A 116 -10.62 12.86 -3.16
CA ASP A 116 -11.17 12.45 -1.87
C ASP A 116 -10.02 12.03 -0.92
N PRO A 117 -9.84 12.69 0.27
CA PRO A 117 -8.78 12.33 1.21
C PRO A 117 -8.87 10.87 1.68
N ASN A 118 -10.06 10.28 1.69
CA ASN A 118 -10.26 8.88 2.05
C ASN A 118 -9.51 7.91 1.14
N ASN A 119 -9.20 8.30 -0.10
CA ASN A 119 -8.37 7.50 -1.00
C ASN A 119 -6.90 7.39 -0.54
N SER A 120 -6.47 8.26 0.39
CA SER A 120 -5.12 8.27 0.96
C SER A 120 -5.03 7.62 2.34
N LEU A 121 -6.15 7.22 2.93
CA LEU A 121 -6.23 6.62 4.26
C LEU A 121 -6.46 5.10 4.14
N MET A 122 -5.49 4.29 4.57
CA MET A 122 -5.47 2.85 4.31
C MET A 122 -6.72 2.13 4.86
N HIS A 123 -7.25 2.52 6.03
CA HIS A 123 -8.49 1.94 6.56
C HIS A 123 -9.69 2.19 5.64
N GLN A 124 -9.78 3.38 5.03
CA GLN A 124 -10.82 3.73 4.07
C GLN A 124 -10.61 3.02 2.73
N VAL A 125 -9.36 2.87 2.30
CA VAL A 125 -9.02 2.10 1.10
C VAL A 125 -9.49 0.66 1.26
N ILE A 126 -9.19 0.03 2.40
CA ILE A 126 -9.62 -1.36 2.69
C ILE A 126 -11.15 -1.46 2.73
N ALA A 127 -11.82 -0.57 3.46
CA ALA A 127 -13.27 -0.63 3.66
C ALA A 127 -14.06 -0.35 2.37
N ARG A 128 -13.61 0.62 1.57
CA ARG A 128 -14.32 1.08 0.35
C ARG A 128 -13.89 0.34 -0.91
N ARG A 129 -12.75 -0.35 -0.86
CA ARG A 129 -12.06 -0.94 -2.02
C ARG A 129 -11.74 0.08 -3.11
N LEU A 130 -11.49 1.32 -2.72
CA LEU A 130 -11.17 2.46 -3.59
C LEU A 130 -9.91 3.16 -3.10
N GLY A 131 -9.00 3.51 -4.02
CA GLY A 131 -7.77 4.21 -3.67
C GLY A 131 -7.20 5.04 -4.82
N ILE A 132 -6.06 5.67 -4.58
CA ILE A 132 -5.24 6.38 -5.57
C ILE A 132 -3.98 5.56 -5.88
N PRO A 133 -3.20 5.86 -6.94
CA PRO A 133 -2.06 5.02 -7.34
C PRO A 133 -1.13 4.62 -6.19
N ILE A 134 -0.75 5.58 -5.33
CA ILE A 134 0.19 5.33 -4.22
C ILE A 134 -0.39 4.38 -3.15
N THR A 135 -1.66 4.50 -2.80
CA THR A 135 -2.30 3.66 -1.78
C THR A 135 -2.65 2.28 -2.31
N MET A 136 -2.98 2.16 -3.60
CA MET A 136 -3.16 0.88 -4.28
C MET A 136 -1.84 0.09 -4.32
N CYS A 137 -0.73 0.76 -4.67
CA CYS A 137 0.59 0.14 -4.62
C CYS A 137 1.02 -0.21 -3.18
N ALA A 138 0.75 0.65 -2.20
CA ALA A 138 1.04 0.36 -0.79
C ALA A 138 0.27 -0.87 -0.29
N LEU A 139 -0.99 -1.02 -0.70
CA LEU A 139 -1.80 -2.21 -0.41
C LEU A 139 -1.16 -3.47 -1.00
N ALA A 140 -0.76 -3.44 -2.30
CA ALA A 140 -0.09 -4.56 -2.96
C ALA A 140 1.21 -4.95 -2.27
N ILE A 141 2.03 -3.97 -1.87
CA ILE A 141 3.29 -4.18 -1.17
C ILE A 141 3.04 -4.85 0.19
N GLU A 142 2.10 -4.34 0.97
CA GLU A 142 1.87 -4.81 2.33
C GLU A 142 1.14 -6.16 2.39
N VAL A 143 0.23 -6.42 1.46
CA VAL A 143 -0.40 -7.75 1.33
C VAL A 143 0.62 -8.75 0.77
N GLY A 144 1.36 -8.37 -0.28
CA GLY A 144 2.42 -9.21 -0.86
C GLY A 144 3.45 -9.65 0.18
N ARG A 145 3.93 -8.71 1.01
CA ARG A 145 4.87 -9.00 2.11
C ARG A 145 4.33 -10.03 3.10
N ARG A 146 3.02 -10.05 3.34
CA ARG A 146 2.36 -11.00 4.26
C ARG A 146 2.22 -12.40 3.69
N VAL A 147 2.23 -12.52 2.36
CA VAL A 147 2.13 -13.81 1.64
C VAL A 147 3.43 -14.21 0.95
N ASP A 148 4.57 -13.61 1.37
CA ASP A 148 5.92 -13.88 0.85
C ASP A 148 6.08 -13.60 -0.66
N ILE A 149 5.38 -12.58 -1.18
CA ILE A 149 5.54 -12.04 -2.54
C ILE A 149 6.10 -10.64 -2.45
N ASP A 150 7.36 -10.45 -2.83
CA ASP A 150 8.08 -9.19 -2.69
C ASP A 150 7.73 -8.21 -3.83
N ILE A 151 6.94 -7.19 -3.49
CA ILE A 151 6.59 -6.06 -4.36
C ILE A 151 7.24 -4.79 -3.79
N VAL A 152 7.72 -3.91 -4.66
CA VAL A 152 8.29 -2.61 -4.29
C VAL A 152 7.61 -1.48 -5.06
N GLY A 153 7.56 -0.29 -4.46
CA GLY A 153 6.99 0.90 -5.09
C GLY A 153 7.91 1.50 -6.15
N VAL A 154 7.33 2.19 -7.12
CA VAL A 154 8.02 2.93 -8.18
C VAL A 154 7.43 4.34 -8.27
N GLY A 155 8.22 5.33 -7.91
CA GLY A 155 7.81 6.73 -7.87
C GLY A 155 7.98 7.46 -9.20
N MET A 156 7.28 7.01 -10.24
CA MET A 156 7.32 7.67 -11.54
C MET A 156 6.76 9.10 -11.47
N PRO A 157 7.39 10.10 -12.13
CA PRO A 157 6.83 11.45 -12.19
C PRO A 157 5.40 11.45 -12.77
N GLY A 158 4.48 12.12 -12.07
CA GLY A 158 3.06 12.16 -12.45
C GLY A 158 2.24 10.95 -12.03
N HIS A 159 2.86 9.82 -11.64
CA HIS A 159 2.14 8.59 -11.27
C HIS A 159 2.90 7.77 -10.20
N PHE A 160 2.27 6.71 -9.74
CA PHE A 160 2.91 5.75 -8.86
C PHE A 160 2.57 4.33 -9.32
N LEU A 161 3.60 3.52 -9.50
CA LEU A 161 3.51 2.13 -9.93
C LEU A 161 4.08 1.22 -8.84
N CYS A 162 3.96 -0.07 -9.01
CA CYS A 162 4.77 -1.04 -8.28
C CYS A 162 5.39 -2.05 -9.24
N ARG A 163 6.38 -2.78 -8.74
CA ARG A 163 7.08 -3.82 -9.51
C ARG A 163 7.50 -4.98 -8.62
N THR A 164 7.85 -6.10 -9.22
CA THR A 164 8.54 -7.17 -8.52
C THR A 164 9.88 -6.67 -7.98
N ALA A 165 10.29 -7.13 -6.78
CA ALA A 165 11.59 -6.79 -6.23
C ALA A 165 12.73 -7.46 -6.99
N SER A 166 12.50 -8.67 -7.54
CA SER A 166 13.47 -9.42 -8.34
C SER A 166 13.78 -8.70 -9.66
N GLN A 167 15.07 -8.64 -10.00
CA GLN A 167 15.52 -8.15 -11.31
C GLN A 167 15.45 -9.22 -12.40
N GLN A 168 15.38 -10.52 -12.02
CA GLN A 168 15.33 -11.62 -12.96
C GLN A 168 13.96 -11.74 -13.62
N ASP A 169 12.90 -11.47 -12.84
CA ASP A 169 11.51 -11.48 -13.30
C ASP A 169 10.90 -10.09 -13.12
N LEU A 170 11.53 -9.09 -13.74
CA LEU A 170 11.11 -7.70 -13.59
C LEU A 170 9.81 -7.43 -14.33
N MET A 171 8.74 -7.19 -13.56
CA MET A 171 7.43 -6.80 -14.04
C MET A 171 6.95 -5.54 -13.31
N PHE A 172 6.32 -4.62 -14.03
CA PHE A 172 5.68 -3.44 -13.47
C PHE A 172 4.17 -3.62 -13.44
N PHE A 173 3.51 -2.93 -12.52
CA PHE A 173 2.06 -2.98 -12.39
C PHE A 173 1.52 -1.59 -12.08
N ASP A 174 0.35 -1.31 -12.63
CA ASP A 174 -0.44 -0.12 -12.34
C ASP A 174 -1.79 -0.52 -11.73
N PRO A 175 -1.83 -0.85 -10.43
CA PRO A 175 -3.06 -1.35 -9.80
C PRO A 175 -4.19 -0.31 -9.75
N PHE A 176 -3.93 0.93 -10.11
CA PHE A 176 -4.95 1.96 -10.25
C PHE A 176 -5.79 1.80 -11.52
N HIS A 177 -5.17 1.34 -12.61
CA HIS A 177 -5.85 1.18 -13.90
C HIS A 177 -6.14 -0.29 -14.25
N SER A 178 -5.20 -1.21 -13.96
CA SER A 178 -5.33 -2.62 -14.33
C SER A 178 -4.42 -3.52 -13.50
N PRO A 179 -4.83 -4.75 -13.17
CA PRO A 179 -3.95 -5.74 -12.54
C PRO A 179 -2.87 -6.31 -13.48
N GLU A 180 -2.97 -6.07 -14.79
CA GLU A 180 -2.09 -6.65 -15.79
C GLU A 180 -0.66 -6.12 -15.69
N PRO A 181 0.36 -6.97 -15.91
CA PRO A 181 1.75 -6.54 -15.90
C PRO A 181 2.08 -5.62 -17.07
N LEU A 182 2.95 -4.66 -16.82
CA LEU A 182 3.47 -3.69 -17.78
C LEU A 182 4.96 -3.95 -18.06
N SER A 183 5.36 -3.76 -19.30
CA SER A 183 6.77 -3.65 -19.67
C SER A 183 7.31 -2.24 -19.40
N ALA A 184 8.64 -2.07 -19.32
CA ALA A 184 9.27 -0.76 -19.19
C ALA A 184 8.88 0.21 -20.33
N GLU A 185 8.68 -0.31 -21.55
CA GLU A 185 8.24 0.51 -22.69
C GLU A 185 6.78 0.99 -22.52
N GLN A 186 5.90 0.18 -21.93
CA GLN A 186 4.55 0.60 -21.59
C GLN A 186 4.55 1.65 -20.48
N CYS A 187 5.40 1.50 -19.47
CA CYS A 187 5.60 2.53 -18.43
C CYS A 187 6.08 3.86 -19.04
N LYS A 188 7.01 3.82 -19.99
CA LYS A 188 7.47 5.01 -20.73
C LYS A 188 6.35 5.68 -21.53
N LYS A 189 5.50 4.89 -22.19
CA LYS A 189 4.32 5.43 -22.89
C LYS A 189 3.34 6.07 -21.92
N LEU A 190 3.08 5.44 -20.80
CA LEU A 190 2.24 5.97 -19.72
C LEU A 190 2.78 7.29 -19.19
N TYR A 191 4.09 7.36 -18.89
CA TYR A 191 4.76 8.59 -18.47
C TYR A 191 4.56 9.74 -19.47
N LYS A 192 4.84 9.51 -20.76
CA LYS A 192 4.65 10.51 -21.81
C LYS A 192 3.20 10.97 -21.91
N HIS A 193 2.25 10.04 -21.78
CA HIS A 193 0.82 10.36 -21.82
C HIS A 193 0.41 11.23 -20.64
N LEU A 194 0.86 10.93 -19.42
CA LEU A 194 0.47 11.66 -18.22
C LEU A 194 1.15 13.03 -18.07
N THR A 195 2.43 13.13 -18.43
CA THR A 195 3.21 14.35 -18.21
C THR A 195 3.23 15.27 -19.41
N GLN A 196 2.96 14.76 -20.63
CA GLN A 196 3.14 15.45 -21.90
C GLN A 196 4.59 15.94 -22.12
N ILE A 197 5.57 15.33 -21.42
CA ILE A 197 6.99 15.68 -21.47
C ILE A 197 7.78 14.50 -22.05
N ASP A 198 8.78 14.80 -22.88
CA ASP A 198 9.66 13.80 -23.51
C ASP A 198 11.09 13.84 -22.93
N ASN A 199 11.21 13.75 -21.60
CA ASN A 199 12.48 13.65 -20.88
C ASN A 199 12.58 12.33 -20.09
N TRP A 200 12.19 11.25 -20.69
CA TRP A 200 12.22 9.93 -20.05
C TRP A 200 13.61 9.54 -19.56
N SER A 201 13.68 9.04 -18.31
CA SER A 201 14.84 8.36 -17.74
C SER A 201 14.44 6.98 -17.22
N ALA A 202 15.31 5.99 -17.41
CA ALA A 202 15.12 4.65 -16.83
C ALA A 202 15.10 4.69 -15.29
N GLU A 203 15.73 5.71 -14.68
CA GLU A 203 15.72 5.94 -13.23
C GLU A 203 14.32 6.17 -12.66
N PHE A 204 13.35 6.58 -13.49
CA PHE A 204 11.95 6.72 -13.07
C PHE A 204 11.28 5.39 -12.72
N LEU A 205 11.91 4.26 -13.06
CA LEU A 205 11.45 2.91 -12.74
C LEU A 205 12.23 2.27 -11.58
N GLU A 206 13.13 3.02 -10.94
CA GLU A 206 13.86 2.53 -9.78
C GLU A 206 12.94 2.42 -8.54
N PRO A 207 13.26 1.51 -7.61
CA PRO A 207 12.48 1.32 -6.40
C PRO A 207 12.39 2.58 -5.55
N SER A 208 11.19 2.90 -5.13
CA SER A 208 10.91 3.96 -4.16
C SER A 208 10.91 3.39 -2.73
N SER A 209 11.61 4.04 -1.82
CA SER A 209 11.61 3.61 -0.41
C SER A 209 10.25 3.84 0.25
N SER A 210 9.96 3.06 1.31
CA SER A 210 8.75 3.26 2.13
C SER A 210 8.65 4.68 2.71
N ARG A 211 9.78 5.31 3.05
CA ARG A 211 9.83 6.71 3.48
C ARG A 211 9.30 7.68 2.42
N LEU A 212 9.76 7.53 1.17
CA LEU A 212 9.29 8.35 0.05
C LEU A 212 7.80 8.10 -0.23
N MET A 213 7.33 6.87 -0.05
CA MET A 213 5.91 6.55 -0.17
C MET A 213 5.08 7.30 0.88
N VAL A 214 5.48 7.27 2.15
CA VAL A 214 4.80 8.01 3.23
C VAL A 214 4.82 9.51 2.96
N ILE A 215 5.96 10.07 2.53
CA ILE A 215 6.06 11.48 2.14
C ILE A 215 5.07 11.80 1.01
N ARG A 216 4.92 10.91 0.03
CA ARG A 216 3.99 11.09 -1.09
C ARG A 216 2.53 11.05 -0.65
N VAL A 217 2.15 10.11 0.23
CA VAL A 217 0.80 10.04 0.82
C VAL A 217 0.48 11.34 1.58
N LEU A 218 1.39 11.79 2.44
CA LEU A 218 1.23 13.05 3.16
C LEU A 218 1.21 14.27 2.23
N SER A 219 1.92 14.24 1.09
CA SER A 219 1.89 15.32 0.10
C SER A 219 0.53 15.40 -0.60
N ASN A 220 -0.08 14.26 -0.91
CA ASN A 220 -1.43 14.20 -1.48
C ASN A 220 -2.45 14.78 -0.49
N LEU A 221 -2.43 14.32 0.76
CA LEU A 221 -3.31 14.86 1.82
C LEU A 221 -3.11 16.37 2.03
N LYS A 222 -1.86 16.85 2.07
CA LYS A 222 -1.54 18.28 2.17
C LYS A 222 -2.16 19.07 1.03
N SER A 223 -2.02 18.59 -0.20
CA SER A 223 -2.58 19.23 -1.39
C SER A 223 -4.12 19.29 -1.34
N ILE A 224 -4.76 18.19 -0.95
CA ILE A 224 -6.22 18.08 -0.83
C ILE A 224 -6.75 19.03 0.23
N TYR A 225 -6.24 18.97 1.47
CA TYR A 225 -6.72 19.80 2.57
C TYR A 225 -6.44 21.30 2.35
N ARG A 226 -5.33 21.63 1.65
CA ARG A 226 -5.07 23.01 1.24
C ARG A 226 -6.12 23.52 0.25
N ARG A 227 -6.46 22.75 -0.79
CA ARG A 227 -7.49 23.11 -1.77
C ARG A 227 -8.89 23.23 -1.14
N ARG A 228 -9.19 22.37 -0.17
CA ARG A 228 -10.46 22.37 0.57
C ARG A 228 -10.52 23.44 1.68
N SER A 229 -9.43 24.15 1.93
CA SER A 229 -9.29 25.09 3.07
C SER A 229 -9.57 24.44 4.43
N ASP A 230 -9.35 23.14 4.54
CA ASP A 230 -9.47 22.37 5.79
C ASP A 230 -8.21 22.57 6.64
N LEU A 231 -8.24 23.64 7.45
CA LEU A 231 -7.09 24.04 8.26
C LEU A 231 -6.79 23.06 9.40
N ALA A 232 -7.79 22.37 9.91
CA ALA A 232 -7.59 21.41 11.00
C ALA A 232 -6.75 20.21 10.52
N ASN A 233 -7.17 19.57 9.44
CA ASN A 233 -6.45 18.44 8.84
C ASN A 233 -5.13 18.88 8.18
N LEU A 234 -5.08 20.08 7.59
CA LEU A 234 -3.84 20.62 7.04
C LEU A 234 -2.77 20.78 8.13
N ARG A 235 -3.14 21.25 9.34
CA ARG A 235 -2.21 21.36 10.48
C ARG A 235 -1.63 20.00 10.87
N TRP A 236 -2.46 18.94 10.92
CA TRP A 236 -1.98 17.58 11.20
C TRP A 236 -0.99 17.07 10.15
N VAL A 237 -1.34 17.21 8.86
CA VAL A 237 -0.42 16.83 7.78
C VAL A 237 0.93 17.53 7.91
N MET A 238 0.91 18.86 8.11
CA MET A 238 2.15 19.63 8.21
C MET A 238 2.95 19.27 9.47
N ARG A 239 2.29 18.96 10.58
CA ARG A 239 2.94 18.48 11.80
C ARG A 239 3.62 17.12 11.58
N LEU A 240 2.96 16.16 10.93
CA LEU A 240 3.56 14.87 10.59
C LEU A 240 4.74 15.04 9.62
N ARG A 241 4.62 15.92 8.65
CA ARG A 241 5.70 16.18 7.68
C ARG A 241 6.90 16.87 8.32
N SER A 242 6.69 17.71 9.37
CA SER A 242 7.78 18.43 10.04
C SER A 242 8.73 17.54 10.85
N VAL A 243 8.34 16.30 11.17
CA VAL A 243 9.21 15.34 11.87
C VAL A 243 9.97 14.41 10.92
N ILE A 244 9.76 14.54 9.61
CA ILE A 244 10.46 13.76 8.58
C ILE A 244 11.70 14.51 8.13
N PRO A 245 12.93 14.06 8.47
CA PRO A 245 14.17 14.84 8.28
C PRO A 245 14.44 15.31 6.85
N GLU A 246 13.95 14.54 5.84
CA GLU A 246 14.15 14.85 4.42
C GLU A 246 13.44 16.13 3.97
N ILE A 247 12.34 16.48 4.63
CA ILE A 247 11.47 17.61 4.27
C ILE A 247 11.21 18.58 5.43
N ALA A 248 11.67 18.26 6.65
CA ALA A 248 11.36 18.98 7.89
C ALA A 248 11.63 20.48 7.81
N THR A 249 12.78 20.90 7.24
CA THR A 249 13.18 22.32 7.18
C THR A 249 12.17 23.17 6.41
N ALA A 250 11.83 22.74 5.19
CA ALA A 250 10.87 23.45 4.35
C ALA A 250 9.47 23.46 4.98
N GLU A 251 9.07 22.31 5.54
CA GLU A 251 7.76 22.12 6.14
C GLU A 251 7.57 22.97 7.40
N THR A 252 8.58 23.07 8.26
CA THR A 252 8.52 23.88 9.50
C THR A 252 8.37 25.36 9.18
N VAL A 253 9.05 25.87 8.15
CA VAL A 253 8.91 27.27 7.72
C VAL A 253 7.49 27.54 7.24
N GLU A 254 6.95 26.69 6.40
CA GLU A 254 5.61 26.84 5.86
C GLU A 254 4.53 26.70 6.95
N PHE A 255 4.72 25.76 7.89
CA PHE A 255 3.82 25.58 9.04
C PHE A 255 3.77 26.82 9.93
N ALA A 256 4.93 27.42 10.24
CA ALA A 256 5.00 28.66 11.00
C ALA A 256 4.27 29.83 10.30
N GLN A 257 4.35 29.91 8.97
CA GLN A 257 3.62 30.91 8.19
C GLN A 257 2.10 30.69 8.24
N LEU A 258 1.64 29.43 8.16
CA LEU A 258 0.22 29.08 8.27
C LEU A 258 -0.34 29.49 9.63
N MET A 259 0.39 29.16 10.72
CA MET A 259 -0.03 29.49 12.09
C MET A 259 -0.14 30.99 12.34
N ARG A 260 0.74 31.81 11.75
CA ARG A 260 0.69 33.29 11.86
C ARG A 260 -0.53 33.90 11.14
N ARG A 261 -1.01 33.26 10.07
CA ARG A 261 -2.17 33.76 9.30
C ARG A 261 -3.51 33.33 9.90
N SER A 262 -3.48 32.38 10.83
CA SER A 262 -4.68 31.82 11.47
C SER A 262 -4.99 32.45 12.85
N ASN A 263 -4.11 33.32 13.34
CA ASN A 263 -4.29 34.18 14.51
C ASN A 263 -4.61 35.60 14.05
#